data_60eee101f43e5cd628fe5f691ff094c0
#
_entry.id   60eee101f43e5cd628fe5f691ff094c0
#
_cell.length_a   1.000
_cell.length_b   1.000
_cell.length_c   1.000
_cell.angle_alpha   90.00
_cell.angle_beta   90.00
_cell.angle_gamma   90.00
#
_symmetry.space_group_name_H-M   'P 1'
#
loop_
_entity.id
_entity.type
_entity.pdbx_description
1 polymer ?
#
loop_
_entity_poly.entity_id
_entity_poly.type
_entity_poly.pdbx_seq_one_letter_code
_entity_poly.pdbx_strand_id
1 'polypeptide(L)'
;MAEIYKMREMMNRRESIVRLSAGLGVTSVGMAGCNSLPGRLAKPKRKELMADLVIIGGGLGGCSAALSALRSGLAVVMTEETDWIGGQLTSQGVPPDEHRWIESFGCTRTYRKFRSAIRHYYRRHYPLTDKVQQVKNFNPGSGSVSRLCHEPRVALACLESLLAPFEVNGQLTLLMQTKPIAAELVSDNIRSVEVFNMGTGHSLILTGSIFADATELGDLLPLANCEHVTGTEGKKQTGELHMPDRASPGNQQAFTTCFAIDHVDGAEHVIDKPKGYDFWSGYIPDLIPAWPGRLLDFTYTHPSSGASKQLGFNPKGPHKIGVINLWTYRRILAQSNFKPGSGFRDISLINWPQNDYFLGNLVGVSDAERNRHIARSKQLSLSLLHWLQTEAPRDDGGEGWPGLRLRKDVMGTDDGMAKYPYVREARRIKALITIVEQDCGRENRALMLGIKENQVRGKRYHDSVGVGHYQIDLHPSTGGDNYIDFGALPFELPLGALIPQRVNNLIASCKNIGTTHITNGCYRLHPVEWNIGEVAGHLAAISIANSVQPRAIRESAKLLSSFQERIRKSGVETRWPENFKI
;
A
#
# COMPACT_ATOMS: atom_id res chain seq x y z
N MET A 1 5.80 0.54 33.24
CA MET A 1 4.86 1.57 32.73
C MET A 1 5.13 2.95 33.31
N ALA A 2 5.37 3.10 34.60
CA ALA A 2 5.67 4.41 35.22
C ALA A 2 7.04 5.01 34.81
N GLU A 3 8.05 4.20 34.51
CA GLU A 3 9.36 4.68 34.05
C GLU A 3 9.37 5.14 32.60
N ILE A 4 8.58 4.54 31.73
CA ILE A 4 8.42 4.96 30.31
C ILE A 4 7.69 6.31 30.22
N TYR A 5 6.77 6.59 31.15
CA TYR A 5 6.10 7.88 31.25
C TYR A 5 7.05 8.99 31.72
N LYS A 6 7.94 8.69 32.65
CA LYS A 6 8.98 9.65 33.12
C LYS A 6 10.03 9.99 32.06
N MET A 7 10.41 9.04 31.21
CA MET A 7 11.32 9.31 30.08
C MET A 7 10.68 10.22 29.01
N ARG A 8 9.39 10.11 28.75
CA ARG A 8 8.67 11.00 27.83
C ARG A 8 8.55 12.44 28.35
N GLU A 9 8.35 12.64 29.64
CA GLU A 9 8.34 13.97 30.24
C GLU A 9 9.73 14.64 30.21
N MET A 10 10.81 13.89 30.34
CA MET A 10 12.16 14.45 30.25
C MET A 10 12.56 14.83 28.83
N MET A 11 12.06 14.18 27.80
CA MET A 11 12.29 14.56 26.41
C MET A 11 11.56 15.85 26.02
N ASN A 12 10.33 16.05 26.51
CA ASN A 12 9.58 17.27 26.25
C ASN A 12 10.14 18.52 26.97
N ARG A 13 10.91 18.35 28.03
CA ARG A 13 11.58 19.49 28.73
C ARG A 13 12.86 19.96 28.04
N ARG A 14 13.48 19.19 27.16
CA ARG A 14 14.66 19.63 26.40
C ARG A 14 14.33 20.53 25.21
N GLU A 15 13.14 20.42 24.64
CA GLU A 15 12.70 21.32 23.55
C GLU A 15 12.28 22.71 24.05
N SER A 16 11.92 22.88 25.31
CA SER A 16 11.50 24.16 25.89
C SER A 16 12.66 25.10 26.28
N ILE A 17 13.91 24.64 26.26
CA ILE A 17 15.08 25.44 26.68
C ILE A 17 15.78 26.19 25.52
N VAL A 18 15.44 25.87 24.27
CA VAL A 18 16.09 26.52 23.09
C VAL A 18 15.35 27.79 22.59
N ARG A 19 14.26 28.19 23.24
CA ARG A 19 13.45 29.37 22.81
C ARG A 19 13.56 30.62 23.65
N LEU A 20 14.58 30.76 24.49
CA LEU A 20 14.75 31.98 25.33
C LEU A 20 16.17 32.54 25.23
N SER A 21 16.55 33.09 24.08
CA SER A 21 17.60 34.10 23.98
C SER A 21 17.63 34.76 22.58
N ALA A 22 16.73 35.68 22.32
CA ALA A 22 16.92 36.76 21.34
C ALA A 22 15.89 37.87 21.62
N GLY A 23 16.26 38.78 22.43
CA GLY A 23 15.49 39.99 22.71
C GLY A 23 16.41 41.13 23.09
N LEU A 24 16.22 42.26 22.38
CA LEU A 24 16.65 43.61 22.67
C LEU A 24 18.00 44.12 22.11
N GLY A 25 17.86 45.04 21.16
CA GLY A 25 18.89 45.95 20.70
C GLY A 25 18.31 46.93 19.67
N VAL A 26 17.55 47.92 20.15
CA VAL A 26 17.14 49.07 19.33
C VAL A 26 18.22 50.16 19.43
N THR A 27 18.80 50.57 18.30
CA THR A 27 19.41 51.88 18.15
C THR A 27 19.12 52.43 16.76
N SER A 28 18.45 53.56 16.75
CA SER A 28 18.20 54.46 15.63
C SER A 28 19.46 55.22 15.23
N VAL A 29 19.76 55.39 13.94
CA VAL A 29 20.41 56.58 13.35
C VAL A 29 20.29 56.57 11.81
N GLY A 30 19.79 57.71 11.27
CA GLY A 30 20.34 58.38 10.09
C GLY A 30 19.88 57.98 8.71
N MET A 31 18.96 58.78 8.13
CA MET A 31 18.72 58.87 6.68
C MET A 31 19.97 59.34 5.92
N ALA A 32 20.32 58.59 4.88
CA ALA A 32 21.02 59.11 3.71
C ALA A 32 20.53 58.34 2.48
N GLY A 33 19.90 59.02 1.54
CA GLY A 33 19.38 58.45 0.32
C GLY A 33 20.49 58.06 -0.63
N CYS A 34 20.33 56.87 -1.20
CA CYS A 34 20.97 56.45 -2.43
C CYS A 34 19.98 55.60 -3.23
N ASN A 35 19.61 56.10 -4.39
CA ASN A 35 18.91 55.34 -5.42
C ASN A 35 19.77 54.12 -5.83
N SER A 36 19.40 52.94 -5.43
CA SER A 36 19.91 51.71 -5.98
C SER A 36 18.74 50.86 -6.51
N LEU A 37 18.86 50.44 -7.77
CA LEU A 37 18.01 49.55 -8.50
C LEU A 37 17.54 48.35 -7.64
N PRO A 38 16.32 47.81 -7.83
CA PRO A 38 15.87 46.69 -7.06
C PRO A 38 16.74 45.47 -7.41
N GLY A 39 17.68 45.17 -6.52
CA GLY A 39 18.43 43.92 -6.57
C GLY A 39 17.44 42.75 -6.59
N ARG A 40 17.59 41.84 -7.56
CA ARG A 40 16.94 40.56 -7.54
C ARG A 40 17.14 39.96 -6.15
N LEU A 41 16.08 39.88 -5.37
CA LEU A 41 16.09 39.11 -4.13
C LEU A 41 16.60 37.71 -4.47
N ALA A 42 17.78 37.38 -3.99
CA ALA A 42 18.31 36.04 -4.12
C ALA A 42 17.27 35.08 -3.50
N LYS A 43 16.74 34.16 -4.32
CA LYS A 43 15.84 33.12 -3.81
C LYS A 43 16.56 32.44 -2.64
N PRO A 44 15.90 32.20 -1.49
CA PRO A 44 16.55 31.55 -0.36
C PRO A 44 17.13 30.21 -0.87
N LYS A 45 18.41 29.95 -0.55
CA LYS A 45 19.06 28.67 -0.92
C LYS A 45 18.21 27.55 -0.33
N ARG A 46 17.52 26.81 -1.20
CA ARG A 46 16.78 25.62 -0.78
C ARG A 46 17.81 24.59 -0.29
N LYS A 47 17.50 23.94 0.83
CA LYS A 47 18.36 22.87 1.34
C LYS A 47 18.32 21.69 0.37
N GLU A 48 19.48 21.20 -0.02
CA GLU A 48 19.65 20.07 -0.94
C GLU A 48 20.14 18.85 -0.17
N LEU A 49 19.59 17.68 -0.48
CA LEU A 49 20.03 16.39 0.01
C LEU A 49 20.41 15.51 -1.18
N MET A 50 21.56 14.86 -1.08
CA MET A 50 22.12 14.00 -2.11
C MET A 50 22.18 12.55 -1.63
N ALA A 51 21.86 11.60 -2.50
CA ALA A 51 21.98 10.17 -2.24
C ALA A 51 22.31 9.41 -3.52
N ASP A 52 22.71 8.15 -3.42
CA ASP A 52 22.85 7.25 -4.55
C ASP A 52 21.50 6.90 -5.16
N LEU A 53 20.53 6.59 -4.28
CA LEU A 53 19.15 6.28 -4.63
C LEU A 53 18.17 7.20 -3.85
N VAL A 54 17.31 7.88 -4.59
CA VAL A 54 16.21 8.66 -4.05
C VAL A 54 14.90 7.89 -4.25
N ILE A 55 14.24 7.53 -3.17
CA ILE A 55 12.96 6.81 -3.17
C ILE A 55 11.86 7.80 -2.79
N ILE A 56 10.94 8.03 -3.71
CA ILE A 56 9.75 8.86 -3.47
C ILE A 56 8.59 7.94 -3.10
N GLY A 57 8.17 8.00 -1.83
CA GLY A 57 7.16 7.13 -1.23
C GLY A 57 7.76 6.04 -0.34
N GLY A 58 7.31 6.00 0.90
CA GLY A 58 7.69 5.01 1.91
C GLY A 58 6.70 3.86 2.06
N GLY A 59 5.91 3.55 1.00
CA GLY A 59 5.04 2.39 0.95
C GLY A 59 5.80 1.07 1.11
N LEU A 60 5.11 -0.05 0.98
CA LEU A 60 5.73 -1.38 1.18
C LEU A 60 6.86 -1.63 0.18
N GLY A 61 6.66 -1.22 -1.09
CA GLY A 61 7.69 -1.26 -2.13
C GLY A 61 8.87 -0.34 -1.83
N GLY A 62 8.61 0.89 -1.34
CA GLY A 62 9.65 1.84 -0.94
C GLY A 62 10.53 1.31 0.19
N CYS A 63 9.93 0.74 1.24
CA CYS A 63 10.66 0.13 2.35
C CYS A 63 11.56 -1.03 1.90
N SER A 64 11.06 -1.91 1.03
CA SER A 64 11.84 -3.05 0.53
C SER A 64 12.95 -2.61 -0.44
N ALA A 65 12.72 -1.56 -1.25
CA ALA A 65 13.74 -0.95 -2.10
C ALA A 65 14.86 -0.31 -1.27
N ALA A 66 14.50 0.47 -0.25
CA ALA A 66 15.47 1.04 0.68
C ALA A 66 16.32 -0.08 1.33
N LEU A 67 15.66 -1.09 1.89
CA LEU A 67 16.36 -2.18 2.58
C LEU A 67 17.36 -2.93 1.68
N SER A 68 17.00 -3.21 0.43
CA SER A 68 17.87 -3.92 -0.53
C SER A 68 19.01 -3.03 -1.03
N ALA A 69 18.77 -1.75 -1.28
CA ALA A 69 19.77 -0.76 -1.67
C ALA A 69 20.79 -0.52 -0.54
N LEU A 70 20.31 -0.29 0.69
CA LEU A 70 21.16 -0.10 1.87
C LEU A 70 22.05 -1.30 2.17
N ARG A 71 21.52 -2.53 2.10
CA ARG A 71 22.29 -3.78 2.22
C ARG A 71 23.29 -3.97 1.09
N SER A 72 23.11 -3.29 -0.04
CA SER A 72 24.05 -3.26 -1.16
C SER A 72 25.09 -2.15 -1.03
N GLY A 73 25.07 -1.35 0.07
CA GLY A 73 26.04 -0.31 0.39
C GLY A 73 25.70 1.09 -0.14
N LEU A 74 24.49 1.31 -0.70
CA LEU A 74 24.08 2.62 -1.20
C LEU A 74 23.66 3.56 -0.06
N ALA A 75 23.89 4.85 -0.27
CA ALA A 75 23.22 5.92 0.47
C ALA A 75 21.81 6.14 -0.10
N VAL A 76 20.79 6.23 0.77
CA VAL A 76 19.38 6.32 0.39
C VAL A 76 18.71 7.51 1.07
N VAL A 77 17.95 8.29 0.30
CA VAL A 77 16.92 9.21 0.82
C VAL A 77 15.56 8.63 0.47
N MET A 78 14.68 8.47 1.43
CA MET A 78 13.31 7.98 1.23
C MET A 78 12.30 8.97 1.82
N THR A 79 11.25 9.31 1.07
CA THR A 79 10.14 10.15 1.56
C THR A 79 8.93 9.27 1.94
N GLU A 80 8.09 9.77 2.84
CA GLU A 80 6.77 9.19 3.13
C GLU A 80 5.77 10.31 3.38
N GLU A 81 4.60 10.24 2.74
CA GLU A 81 3.57 11.27 2.83
C GLU A 81 2.90 11.31 4.21
N THR A 82 2.78 10.15 4.85
CA THR A 82 2.24 10.03 6.21
C THR A 82 3.35 10.08 7.27
N ASP A 83 2.99 9.88 8.52
CA ASP A 83 3.93 9.66 9.63
C ASP A 83 4.20 8.17 9.90
N TRP A 84 3.78 7.25 8.99
CA TRP A 84 4.00 5.81 9.06
C TRP A 84 4.48 5.24 7.73
N ILE A 85 5.67 4.64 7.70
CA ILE A 85 6.16 3.87 6.56
C ILE A 85 5.42 2.53 6.43
N GLY A 86 5.43 1.92 5.24
CA GLY A 86 4.91 0.57 4.99
C GLY A 86 3.58 0.51 4.27
N GLY A 87 2.97 1.65 3.93
CA GLY A 87 1.80 1.76 3.04
C GLY A 87 0.65 0.81 3.39
N GLN A 88 0.39 -0.15 2.51
CA GLN A 88 -0.72 -1.11 2.64
C GLN A 88 -0.82 -1.76 4.02
N LEU A 89 0.31 -2.17 4.61
CA LEU A 89 0.35 -2.88 5.90
C LEU A 89 0.22 -1.98 7.13
N THR A 90 0.43 -0.68 7.00
CA THR A 90 0.58 0.26 8.11
C THR A 90 -0.37 1.45 8.01
N SER A 91 -0.03 2.48 7.23
CA SER A 91 -0.81 3.71 7.07
C SER A 91 -2.21 3.47 6.49
N GLN A 92 -2.39 2.42 5.68
CA GLN A 92 -3.67 1.99 5.13
C GLN A 92 -4.33 0.87 5.96
N GLY A 93 -3.58 0.21 6.86
CA GLY A 93 -4.07 -0.71 7.89
C GLY A 93 -4.41 -2.13 7.43
N VAL A 94 -4.22 -2.49 6.16
CA VAL A 94 -4.71 -3.76 5.61
C VAL A 94 -3.73 -4.91 5.88
N PRO A 95 -4.13 -5.97 6.60
CA PRO A 95 -3.29 -7.16 6.74
C PRO A 95 -3.04 -7.80 5.38
N PRO A 96 -1.90 -8.51 5.19
CA PRO A 96 -1.44 -8.90 3.88
C PRO A 96 -2.39 -9.87 3.17
N ASP A 97 -2.78 -9.55 1.95
CA ASP A 97 -3.43 -10.49 1.05
C ASP A 97 -2.37 -11.39 0.41
N GLU A 98 -2.45 -12.68 0.66
CA GLU A 98 -1.40 -13.64 0.35
C GLU A 98 -1.98 -14.95 -0.21
N HIS A 99 -1.21 -15.59 -1.08
CA HIS A 99 -1.58 -16.91 -1.60
C HIS A 99 -1.34 -18.04 -0.59
N ARG A 100 -1.99 -19.19 -0.81
CA ARG A 100 -1.96 -20.35 0.11
C ARG A 100 -0.58 -20.96 0.37
N TRP A 101 0.40 -20.73 -0.50
CA TRP A 101 1.76 -21.31 -0.38
C TRP A 101 2.79 -20.36 0.24
N ILE A 102 2.38 -19.17 0.67
CA ILE A 102 3.27 -18.09 1.12
C ILE A 102 4.27 -18.51 2.21
N GLU A 103 3.94 -19.52 3.03
CA GLU A 103 4.82 -20.00 4.09
C GLU A 103 6.03 -20.79 3.55
N SER A 104 5.95 -21.33 2.33
CA SER A 104 6.99 -22.17 1.74
C SER A 104 7.62 -21.58 0.49
N PHE A 105 6.83 -20.96 -0.39
CA PHE A 105 7.28 -20.47 -1.69
C PHE A 105 6.42 -19.28 -2.18
N GLY A 106 6.88 -18.56 -3.21
CA GLY A 106 6.13 -17.51 -3.89
C GLY A 106 6.33 -16.11 -3.33
N CYS A 107 7.42 -15.88 -2.58
CA CYS A 107 7.85 -14.55 -2.13
C CYS A 107 9.35 -14.51 -1.85
N THR A 108 9.90 -13.31 -1.64
CA THR A 108 11.32 -13.16 -1.35
C THR A 108 11.68 -13.64 0.06
N ARG A 109 12.96 -13.97 0.28
CA ARG A 109 13.48 -14.32 1.62
C ARG A 109 13.31 -13.19 2.62
N THR A 110 13.45 -11.94 2.17
CA THR A 110 13.33 -10.77 3.06
C THR A 110 11.88 -10.56 3.49
N TYR A 111 10.89 -10.77 2.60
CA TYR A 111 9.49 -10.76 2.96
C TYR A 111 9.16 -11.86 3.99
N ARG A 112 9.65 -13.08 3.80
CA ARG A 112 9.51 -14.15 4.82
C ARG A 112 10.15 -13.79 6.16
N LYS A 113 11.31 -13.12 6.15
CA LYS A 113 11.94 -12.61 7.39
C LYS A 113 11.07 -11.55 8.06
N PHE A 114 10.50 -10.63 7.28
CA PHE A 114 9.58 -9.62 7.80
C PHE A 114 8.32 -10.27 8.42
N ARG A 115 7.68 -11.23 7.76
CA ARG A 115 6.57 -12.02 8.33
C ARG A 115 6.97 -12.72 9.63
N SER A 116 8.17 -13.27 9.69
CA SER A 116 8.72 -13.90 10.90
C SER A 116 8.97 -12.87 12.01
N ALA A 117 9.47 -11.68 11.67
CA ALA A 117 9.67 -10.58 12.62
C ALA A 117 8.35 -10.16 13.29
N ILE A 118 7.26 -10.04 12.51
CA ILE A 118 5.91 -9.78 13.06
C ILE A 118 5.53 -10.84 14.10
N ARG A 119 5.66 -12.13 13.78
CA ARG A 119 5.36 -13.22 14.71
C ARG A 119 6.25 -13.20 15.95
N HIS A 120 7.54 -12.89 15.78
CA HIS A 120 8.48 -12.76 16.90
C HIS A 120 8.14 -11.56 17.79
N TYR A 121 7.69 -10.45 17.21
CA TYR A 121 7.24 -9.28 17.96
C TYR A 121 6.10 -9.65 18.92
N TYR A 122 5.05 -10.35 18.45
CA TYR A 122 3.98 -10.82 19.32
C TYR A 122 4.48 -11.77 20.40
N ARG A 123 5.34 -12.74 20.06
CA ARG A 123 5.90 -13.68 21.06
C ARG A 123 6.70 -12.99 22.13
N ARG A 124 7.37 -11.90 21.81
CA ARG A 124 8.25 -11.17 22.72
C ARG A 124 7.51 -10.18 23.60
N HIS A 125 6.48 -9.53 23.05
CA HIS A 125 5.89 -8.35 23.67
C HIS A 125 4.45 -8.54 24.15
N TYR A 126 3.79 -9.65 23.77
CA TYR A 126 2.41 -9.92 24.11
C TYR A 126 2.29 -11.15 25.01
N PRO A 127 1.32 -11.16 25.96
CA PRO A 127 1.10 -12.29 26.87
C PRO A 127 0.34 -13.43 26.16
N LEU A 128 0.99 -14.05 25.19
CA LEU A 128 0.41 -15.19 24.47
C LEU A 128 0.23 -16.39 25.39
N THR A 129 -0.78 -17.23 25.11
CA THR A 129 -0.91 -18.52 25.79
C THR A 129 0.28 -19.43 25.47
N ASP A 130 0.63 -20.36 26.36
CA ASP A 130 1.75 -21.27 26.16
C ASP A 130 1.58 -22.15 24.91
N LYS A 131 0.33 -22.54 24.61
CA LYS A 131 0.00 -23.24 23.37
C LYS A 131 0.33 -22.42 22.13
N VAL A 132 -0.08 -21.16 22.10
CA VAL A 132 0.13 -20.26 20.95
C VAL A 132 1.60 -19.90 20.76
N GLN A 133 2.37 -19.77 21.86
CA GLN A 133 3.82 -19.56 21.81
C GLN A 133 4.55 -20.60 20.96
N GLN A 134 4.07 -21.84 20.92
CA GLN A 134 4.68 -22.98 20.23
C GLN A 134 4.21 -23.10 18.75
N VAL A 135 3.18 -22.36 18.34
CA VAL A 135 2.66 -22.46 16.95
C VAL A 135 3.61 -21.78 15.99
N LYS A 136 4.27 -22.55 15.12
CA LYS A 136 5.27 -22.06 14.15
C LYS A 136 4.72 -20.92 13.30
N ASN A 137 3.57 -21.12 12.64
CA ASN A 137 2.95 -20.15 11.73
C ASN A 137 1.75 -19.47 12.41
N PHE A 138 1.99 -18.95 13.61
CA PHE A 138 0.99 -18.24 14.39
C PHE A 138 0.39 -17.06 13.61
N ASN A 139 -0.95 -16.95 13.66
CA ASN A 139 -1.73 -15.85 13.07
C ASN A 139 -2.30 -14.99 14.22
N PRO A 140 -1.78 -13.79 14.50
CA PRO A 140 -2.19 -12.96 15.63
C PRO A 140 -3.68 -12.66 15.68
N GLY A 141 -4.27 -12.35 14.54
CA GLY A 141 -5.71 -12.08 14.41
C GLY A 141 -6.55 -13.33 14.23
N SER A 142 -5.97 -14.48 13.92
CA SER A 142 -6.72 -15.67 13.48
C SER A 142 -7.79 -15.32 12.43
N GLY A 143 -7.54 -14.28 11.63
CA GLY A 143 -8.42 -13.84 10.56
C GLY A 143 -8.39 -14.82 9.38
N SER A 144 -9.50 -14.89 8.64
CA SER A 144 -9.63 -15.88 7.55
C SER A 144 -9.08 -15.40 6.20
N VAL A 145 -8.88 -14.09 6.01
CA VAL A 145 -8.38 -13.53 4.73
C VAL A 145 -6.91 -13.85 4.48
N SER A 146 -6.11 -13.99 5.54
CA SER A 146 -4.67 -14.20 5.46
C SER A 146 -4.17 -15.15 6.55
N ARG A 147 -2.99 -15.74 6.30
CA ARG A 147 -2.27 -16.54 7.30
C ARG A 147 -1.48 -15.69 8.31
N LEU A 148 -1.51 -14.36 8.16
CA LEU A 148 -0.81 -13.40 9.01
C LEU A 148 -1.62 -12.11 9.15
N CYS A 149 -2.79 -12.17 9.75
CA CYS A 149 -3.53 -10.98 10.15
C CYS A 149 -2.90 -10.41 11.43
N HIS A 150 -2.51 -9.14 11.39
CA HIS A 150 -1.79 -8.47 12.47
C HIS A 150 -2.17 -7.00 12.57
N GLU A 151 -1.86 -6.39 13.70
CA GLU A 151 -2.05 -4.95 13.90
C GLU A 151 -1.07 -4.14 13.03
N PRO A 152 -1.51 -3.02 12.42
CA PRO A 152 -0.66 -2.18 11.57
C PRO A 152 0.54 -1.61 12.32
N ARG A 153 0.40 -1.28 13.61
CA ARG A 153 1.51 -0.78 14.45
C ARG A 153 2.62 -1.82 14.65
N VAL A 154 2.30 -3.11 14.65
CA VAL A 154 3.31 -4.17 14.76
C VAL A 154 4.11 -4.28 13.47
N ALA A 155 3.45 -4.16 12.30
CA ALA A 155 4.15 -4.09 11.02
C ALA A 155 5.08 -2.87 10.97
N LEU A 156 4.59 -1.70 11.40
CA LEU A 156 5.38 -0.47 11.47
C LEU A 156 6.64 -0.67 12.33
N ALA A 157 6.49 -1.14 13.56
CA ALA A 157 7.61 -1.39 14.46
C ALA A 157 8.65 -2.37 13.88
N CYS A 158 8.18 -3.38 13.13
CA CYS A 158 9.08 -4.31 12.45
C CYS A 158 9.83 -3.65 11.27
N LEU A 159 9.18 -2.80 10.48
CA LEU A 159 9.81 -2.05 9.39
C LEU A 159 10.83 -1.05 9.92
N GLU A 160 10.45 -0.26 10.92
CA GLU A 160 11.36 0.67 11.60
C GLU A 160 12.59 -0.06 12.17
N SER A 161 12.40 -1.19 12.83
CA SER A 161 13.50 -2.01 13.36
C SER A 161 14.45 -2.53 12.25
N LEU A 162 13.94 -2.81 11.05
CA LEU A 162 14.77 -3.23 9.92
C LEU A 162 15.59 -2.09 9.32
N LEU A 163 15.10 -0.87 9.36
CA LEU A 163 15.72 0.33 8.78
C LEU A 163 16.59 1.09 9.78
N ALA A 164 16.28 1.05 11.06
CA ALA A 164 16.98 1.79 12.12
C ALA A 164 18.51 1.69 12.09
N PRO A 165 19.16 0.53 11.84
CA PRO A 165 20.63 0.47 11.77
C PRO A 165 21.22 1.38 10.70
N PHE A 166 20.49 1.59 9.59
CA PHE A 166 20.92 2.41 8.46
C PHE A 166 20.63 3.90 8.66
N GLU A 167 19.62 4.25 9.45
CA GLU A 167 19.41 5.63 9.91
C GLU A 167 20.51 6.04 10.92
N VAL A 168 20.81 5.17 11.88
CA VAL A 168 21.83 5.43 12.90
C VAL A 168 23.22 5.61 12.30
N ASN A 169 23.59 4.85 11.27
CA ASN A 169 24.89 4.98 10.61
C ASN A 169 24.93 6.04 9.49
N GLY A 170 23.80 6.73 9.25
CA GLY A 170 23.70 7.82 8.27
C GLY A 170 23.58 7.38 6.79
N GLN A 171 23.39 6.08 6.52
CA GLN A 171 23.15 5.59 5.15
C GLN A 171 21.71 5.85 4.68
N LEU A 172 20.74 5.93 5.61
CA LEU A 172 19.35 6.25 5.31
C LEU A 172 18.98 7.61 5.89
N THR A 173 18.41 8.47 5.04
CA THR A 173 17.66 9.65 5.47
C THR A 173 16.19 9.44 5.18
N LEU A 174 15.37 9.33 6.24
CA LEU A 174 13.91 9.17 6.12
C LEU A 174 13.22 10.51 6.34
N LEU A 175 12.42 10.94 5.36
CA LEU A 175 11.68 12.19 5.36
C LEU A 175 10.17 11.89 5.47
N MET A 176 9.66 11.89 6.70
CA MET A 176 8.25 11.67 6.99
C MET A 176 7.41 12.93 6.67
N GLN A 177 6.11 12.75 6.44
CA GLN A 177 5.15 13.81 6.10
C GLN A 177 5.61 14.63 4.88
N THR A 178 6.24 13.96 3.90
CA THR A 178 6.93 14.60 2.79
C THR A 178 6.47 14.03 1.46
N LYS A 179 5.92 14.89 0.60
CA LYS A 179 5.41 14.54 -0.74
C LYS A 179 6.17 15.24 -1.86
N PRO A 180 6.27 14.65 -3.06
CA PRO A 180 6.86 15.31 -4.22
C PRO A 180 5.94 16.42 -4.72
N ILE A 181 6.54 17.53 -5.19
CA ILE A 181 5.81 18.68 -5.76
C ILE A 181 6.31 19.10 -7.13
N ALA A 182 7.57 18.80 -7.47
CA ALA A 182 8.13 19.06 -8.80
C ALA A 182 9.33 18.13 -9.08
N ALA A 183 9.66 17.94 -10.35
CA ALA A 183 10.90 17.29 -10.76
C ALA A 183 11.57 18.11 -11.88
N GLU A 184 12.90 18.17 -11.85
CA GLU A 184 13.73 18.76 -12.90
C GLU A 184 14.33 17.64 -13.73
N LEU A 185 14.19 17.72 -15.05
CA LEU A 185 14.78 16.77 -15.99
C LEU A 185 15.82 17.46 -16.86
N VAL A 186 16.88 16.73 -17.17
CA VAL A 186 17.84 17.06 -18.22
C VAL A 186 17.81 15.95 -19.25
N SER A 187 17.30 16.25 -20.43
CA SER A 187 16.90 15.23 -21.41
C SER A 187 15.95 14.20 -20.77
N ASP A 188 16.23 12.92 -20.86
CA ASP A 188 15.43 11.83 -20.31
C ASP A 188 15.92 11.33 -18.94
N ASN A 189 16.61 12.20 -18.17
CA ASN A 189 17.08 11.88 -16.84
C ASN A 189 16.51 12.87 -15.81
N ILE A 190 16.00 12.36 -14.72
CA ILE A 190 15.65 13.17 -13.56
C ILE A 190 16.96 13.66 -12.94
N ARG A 191 17.08 14.99 -12.83
CA ARG A 191 18.19 15.64 -12.15
C ARG A 191 17.92 15.79 -10.68
N SER A 192 16.70 16.25 -10.35
CA SER A 192 16.28 16.48 -8.98
C SER A 192 14.77 16.36 -8.82
N VAL A 193 14.34 16.09 -7.59
CA VAL A 193 12.93 16.12 -7.19
C VAL A 193 12.80 17.13 -6.05
N GLU A 194 11.90 18.10 -6.22
CA GLU A 194 11.50 18.98 -5.13
C GLU A 194 10.40 18.31 -4.33
N VAL A 195 10.59 18.26 -3.01
CA VAL A 195 9.63 17.67 -2.07
C VAL A 195 9.21 18.72 -1.04
N PHE A 196 7.97 18.61 -0.59
CA PHE A 196 7.38 19.50 0.42
C PHE A 196 7.07 18.70 1.69
N ASN A 197 7.65 19.13 2.81
CA ASN A 197 7.35 18.57 4.11
C ASN A 197 6.14 19.28 4.72
N MET A 198 5.05 18.54 4.87
CA MET A 198 3.77 19.08 5.35
C MET A 198 3.78 19.42 6.84
N GLY A 199 4.64 18.78 7.63
CA GLY A 199 4.78 19.06 9.06
C GLY A 199 5.52 20.34 9.36
N THR A 200 6.56 20.67 8.55
CA THR A 200 7.40 21.87 8.75
C THR A 200 7.06 23.02 7.82
N GLY A 201 6.32 22.76 6.73
CA GLY A 201 6.01 23.75 5.69
C GLY A 201 7.21 24.13 4.80
N HIS A 202 8.28 23.33 4.80
CA HIS A 202 9.49 23.61 4.01
C HIS A 202 9.66 22.66 2.83
N SER A 203 10.22 23.20 1.74
CA SER A 203 10.65 22.38 0.58
C SER A 203 12.13 22.03 0.68
N LEU A 204 12.46 20.84 0.13
CA LEU A 204 13.82 20.32 -0.03
C LEU A 204 14.01 19.91 -1.49
N ILE A 205 15.25 19.97 -1.96
CA ILE A 205 15.66 19.40 -3.26
C ILE A 205 16.39 18.08 -3.00
N LEU A 206 15.93 17.02 -3.63
CA LEU A 206 16.55 15.71 -3.57
C LEU A 206 17.26 15.43 -4.89
N THR A 207 18.56 15.10 -4.83
CA THR A 207 19.38 14.74 -5.99
C THR A 207 19.92 13.33 -5.82
N GLY A 208 20.03 12.59 -6.93
CA GLY A 208 20.49 11.21 -6.89
C GLY A 208 20.86 10.66 -8.26
N SER A 209 21.60 9.56 -8.26
CA SER A 209 21.94 8.84 -9.50
C SER A 209 20.73 8.12 -10.09
N ILE A 210 19.94 7.50 -9.24
CA ILE A 210 18.72 6.76 -9.58
C ILE A 210 17.57 7.25 -8.70
N PHE A 211 16.37 7.29 -9.29
CA PHE A 211 15.12 7.60 -8.62
C PHE A 211 14.18 6.40 -8.66
N ALA A 212 13.45 6.14 -7.58
CA ALA A 212 12.42 5.13 -7.52
C ALA A 212 11.09 5.77 -7.14
N ASP A 213 10.03 5.52 -7.92
CA ASP A 213 8.66 5.91 -7.54
C ASP A 213 7.99 4.77 -6.79
N ALA A 214 7.81 4.96 -5.50
CA ALA A 214 7.10 4.07 -4.59
C ALA A 214 5.89 4.78 -3.94
N THR A 215 5.39 5.84 -4.58
CA THR A 215 4.19 6.53 -4.12
C THR A 215 2.95 5.69 -4.40
N GLU A 216 1.94 5.81 -3.54
CA GLU A 216 0.71 5.02 -3.65
C GLU A 216 -0.09 5.30 -4.94
N LEU A 217 0.07 6.48 -5.52
CA LEU A 217 -0.65 6.92 -6.71
C LEU A 217 0.24 7.09 -7.97
N GLY A 218 1.54 6.79 -7.88
CA GLY A 218 2.50 7.05 -8.97
C GLY A 218 2.70 8.55 -9.18
N ASP A 219 2.86 9.33 -8.10
CA ASP A 219 2.86 10.80 -8.16
C ASP A 219 4.14 11.39 -8.78
N LEU A 220 5.26 10.66 -8.73
CA LEU A 220 6.49 11.11 -9.40
C LEU A 220 6.37 11.01 -10.94
N LEU A 221 5.54 10.12 -11.47
CA LEU A 221 5.44 9.89 -12.91
C LEU A 221 5.04 11.14 -13.70
N PRO A 222 3.93 11.85 -13.37
CA PRO A 222 3.57 13.09 -14.07
C PRO A 222 4.58 14.21 -13.82
N LEU A 223 5.17 14.31 -12.62
CA LEU A 223 6.17 15.32 -12.30
C LEU A 223 7.46 15.14 -13.13
N ALA A 224 7.83 13.88 -13.38
CA ALA A 224 8.98 13.51 -14.21
C ALA A 224 8.64 13.38 -15.70
N ASN A 225 7.47 13.85 -16.15
CA ASN A 225 7.02 13.64 -17.54
C ASN A 225 7.12 12.17 -18.00
N CYS A 226 7.05 11.21 -17.08
CA CYS A 226 7.11 9.80 -17.41
C CYS A 226 5.76 9.35 -17.98
N GLU A 227 5.77 8.71 -19.12
CA GLU A 227 4.58 8.19 -19.78
C GLU A 227 3.93 7.11 -18.93
N HIS A 228 2.63 7.25 -18.71
CA HIS A 228 1.86 6.33 -17.88
C HIS A 228 0.43 6.19 -18.42
N VAL A 229 -0.28 5.21 -17.88
CA VAL A 229 -1.69 4.95 -18.13
C VAL A 229 -2.46 4.98 -16.81
N THR A 230 -3.76 5.26 -16.89
CA THR A 230 -4.68 5.24 -15.75
C THR A 230 -6.00 4.61 -16.20
N GLY A 231 -6.74 4.03 -15.27
CA GLY A 231 -8.03 3.40 -15.55
C GLY A 231 -7.93 2.23 -16.51
N THR A 232 -9.01 1.94 -17.26
CA THR A 232 -9.10 0.80 -18.14
C THR A 232 -8.53 1.10 -19.53
N GLU A 233 -7.73 0.20 -20.06
CA GLU A 233 -7.32 0.15 -21.46
C GLU A 233 -8.49 -0.36 -22.32
N GLY A 234 -8.37 -0.25 -23.64
CA GLY A 234 -9.33 -0.85 -24.58
C GLY A 234 -8.83 -2.20 -25.12
N LYS A 235 -9.75 -3.12 -25.38
CA LYS A 235 -9.45 -4.47 -25.92
C LYS A 235 -8.57 -4.45 -27.18
N LYS A 236 -8.75 -3.46 -28.06
CA LYS A 236 -7.89 -3.29 -29.25
C LYS A 236 -6.44 -2.92 -28.91
N GLN A 237 -6.18 -2.38 -27.72
CA GLN A 237 -4.83 -1.97 -27.31
C GLN A 237 -4.04 -3.15 -26.69
N THR A 238 -4.72 -4.02 -25.94
CA THR A 238 -4.07 -5.06 -25.13
C THR A 238 -4.41 -6.48 -25.59
N GLY A 239 -5.51 -6.67 -26.29
CA GLY A 239 -6.01 -7.98 -26.72
C GLY A 239 -6.56 -8.84 -25.58
N GLU A 240 -6.75 -8.26 -24.39
CA GLU A 240 -7.23 -8.96 -23.20
C GLU A 240 -8.70 -9.39 -23.33
N LEU A 241 -9.03 -10.58 -22.84
CA LEU A 241 -10.36 -11.17 -22.98
C LEU A 241 -11.44 -10.35 -22.25
N HIS A 242 -11.14 -9.93 -21.02
CA HIS A 242 -12.09 -9.26 -20.13
C HIS A 242 -12.00 -7.73 -20.18
N MET A 243 -11.17 -7.16 -21.09
CA MET A 243 -11.06 -5.73 -21.26
C MET A 243 -12.24 -5.16 -22.06
N PRO A 244 -12.78 -3.97 -21.73
CA PRO A 244 -13.82 -3.34 -22.52
C PRO A 244 -13.32 -2.96 -23.91
N ASP A 245 -14.22 -2.78 -24.87
CA ASP A 245 -13.86 -2.44 -26.24
C ASP A 245 -13.13 -1.10 -26.36
N ARG A 246 -13.49 -0.14 -25.50
CA ARG A 246 -12.95 1.22 -25.48
C ARG A 246 -12.23 1.51 -24.17
N ALA A 247 -11.07 2.17 -24.30
CA ALA A 247 -10.33 2.66 -23.15
C ALA A 247 -11.11 3.73 -22.39
N SER A 248 -11.00 3.71 -21.07
CA SER A 248 -11.57 4.73 -20.17
C SER A 248 -10.56 5.09 -19.08
N PRO A 249 -9.69 6.10 -19.32
CA PRO A 249 -8.65 6.50 -18.34
C PRO A 249 -9.21 6.98 -16.99
N GLY A 250 -10.48 7.42 -16.95
CA GLY A 250 -11.18 7.83 -15.74
C GLY A 250 -11.82 6.66 -14.98
N ASN A 251 -11.88 5.47 -15.56
CA ASN A 251 -12.48 4.29 -14.92
C ASN A 251 -11.47 3.61 -14.00
N GLN A 252 -11.49 3.96 -12.72
CA GLN A 252 -10.55 3.49 -11.70
C GLN A 252 -11.27 2.69 -10.62
N GLN A 253 -10.59 1.68 -10.09
CA GLN A 253 -11.12 0.86 -9.00
C GLN A 253 -11.35 1.67 -7.73
N ALA A 254 -12.34 1.25 -6.96
CA ALA A 254 -12.64 1.79 -5.65
C ALA A 254 -11.41 1.83 -4.73
N PHE A 255 -11.34 2.84 -3.90
CA PHE A 255 -10.42 2.89 -2.77
C PHE A 255 -11.21 2.83 -1.45
N THR A 256 -10.56 2.45 -0.37
CA THR A 256 -11.24 2.23 0.92
C THR A 256 -10.56 3.04 2.02
N THR A 257 -11.32 3.82 2.78
CA THR A 257 -10.82 4.36 4.05
C THR A 257 -11.06 3.33 5.14
N CYS A 258 -10.01 2.60 5.50
CA CYS A 258 -10.09 1.53 6.49
C CYS A 258 -10.19 2.08 7.93
N PHE A 259 -10.75 1.28 8.84
CA PHE A 259 -10.79 1.57 10.28
C PHE A 259 -10.82 0.27 11.09
N ALA A 260 -10.46 0.35 12.36
CA ALA A 260 -10.44 -0.80 13.26
C ALA A 260 -11.51 -0.66 14.35
N ILE A 261 -12.15 -1.78 14.70
CA ILE A 261 -13.15 -1.87 15.76
C ILE A 261 -12.88 -3.03 16.71
N ASP A 262 -13.28 -2.88 17.96
CA ASP A 262 -13.52 -3.97 18.89
C ASP A 262 -14.98 -3.99 19.36
N HIS A 263 -15.36 -5.00 20.11
CA HIS A 263 -16.69 -5.11 20.71
C HIS A 263 -16.56 -5.25 22.24
N VAL A 264 -17.30 -4.42 22.97
CA VAL A 264 -17.38 -4.45 24.44
C VAL A 264 -18.80 -4.80 24.81
N ASP A 265 -18.98 -6.02 25.31
CA ASP A 265 -20.31 -6.52 25.66
C ASP A 265 -20.97 -5.67 26.77
N GLY A 266 -22.23 -5.31 26.59
CA GLY A 266 -22.99 -4.49 27.53
C GLY A 266 -22.63 -3.00 27.56
N ALA A 267 -21.67 -2.56 26.75
CA ALA A 267 -21.31 -1.15 26.64
C ALA A 267 -22.06 -0.46 25.49
N GLU A 268 -22.10 0.86 25.53
CA GLU A 268 -22.64 1.71 24.47
C GLU A 268 -21.54 2.64 23.96
N HIS A 269 -21.18 2.46 22.69
CA HIS A 269 -20.14 3.21 21.98
C HIS A 269 -20.66 3.77 20.65
N VAL A 270 -21.98 3.94 20.53
CA VAL A 270 -22.60 4.48 19.32
C VAL A 270 -22.00 5.86 19.03
N ILE A 271 -21.47 6.03 17.82
CA ILE A 271 -20.95 7.32 17.38
C ILE A 271 -22.10 8.25 16.98
N ASP A 272 -21.86 9.57 17.01
CA ASP A 272 -22.80 10.52 16.45
C ASP A 272 -23.12 10.18 15.00
N LYS A 273 -24.38 10.40 14.59
CA LYS A 273 -24.83 10.16 13.22
C LYS A 273 -23.95 10.96 12.24
N PRO A 274 -23.21 10.29 11.33
CA PRO A 274 -22.33 10.97 10.39
C PRO A 274 -23.12 11.89 9.43
N LYS A 275 -22.53 13.00 9.03
CA LYS A 275 -23.18 13.96 8.12
C LYS A 275 -23.60 13.34 6.78
N GLY A 276 -22.89 12.31 6.31
CA GLY A 276 -23.20 11.58 5.08
C GLY A 276 -24.19 10.45 5.25
N TYR A 277 -24.68 10.14 6.46
CA TYR A 277 -25.40 8.92 6.75
C TYR A 277 -26.69 8.78 5.93
N ASP A 278 -27.51 9.83 5.84
CA ASP A 278 -28.80 9.77 5.12
C ASP A 278 -28.62 9.44 3.63
N PHE A 279 -27.51 9.90 3.04
CA PHE A 279 -27.16 9.51 1.68
C PHE A 279 -26.72 8.05 1.61
N TRP A 280 -25.78 7.62 2.45
CA TRP A 280 -25.17 6.30 2.35
C TRP A 280 -26.12 5.16 2.77
N SER A 281 -26.98 5.37 3.75
CA SER A 281 -27.97 4.37 4.19
C SER A 281 -29.05 4.09 3.13
N GLY A 282 -29.31 5.06 2.26
CA GLY A 282 -30.26 4.90 1.13
C GLY A 282 -29.60 4.58 -0.21
N TYR A 283 -28.26 4.64 -0.30
CA TYR A 283 -27.56 4.52 -1.57
C TYR A 283 -27.60 3.10 -2.15
N ILE A 284 -28.08 2.98 -3.38
CA ILE A 284 -28.06 1.77 -4.19
C ILE A 284 -27.03 1.97 -5.31
N PRO A 285 -25.95 1.18 -5.36
CA PRO A 285 -24.95 1.28 -6.42
C PRO A 285 -25.53 0.96 -7.81
N ASP A 286 -25.27 1.84 -8.77
CA ASP A 286 -25.57 1.62 -10.19
C ASP A 286 -24.34 1.01 -10.87
N LEU A 287 -24.27 -0.31 -10.88
CA LEU A 287 -23.10 -1.09 -11.34
C LEU A 287 -23.53 -2.21 -12.29
N ILE A 288 -22.59 -2.69 -13.10
CA ILE A 288 -22.77 -3.81 -14.03
C ILE A 288 -21.74 -4.93 -13.67
N PRO A 289 -22.21 -6.16 -13.36
CA PRO A 289 -23.60 -6.57 -13.11
C PRO A 289 -24.23 -5.82 -11.92
N ALA A 290 -25.57 -5.80 -11.85
CA ALA A 290 -26.29 -5.01 -10.85
C ALA A 290 -25.90 -5.35 -9.41
N TRP A 291 -25.76 -4.32 -8.58
CA TRP A 291 -25.58 -4.50 -7.14
C TRP A 291 -26.92 -4.90 -6.50
N PRO A 292 -26.94 -5.85 -5.52
CA PRO A 292 -28.18 -6.46 -5.03
C PRO A 292 -28.88 -5.65 -3.93
N GLY A 293 -29.07 -4.37 -4.06
CA GLY A 293 -29.79 -3.54 -3.08
C GLY A 293 -28.99 -2.36 -2.54
N ARG A 294 -29.15 -2.04 -1.25
CA ARG A 294 -28.41 -0.92 -0.63
C ARG A 294 -26.94 -1.27 -0.40
N LEU A 295 -26.07 -0.27 -0.44
CA LEU A 295 -24.65 -0.46 -0.15
C LEU A 295 -24.41 -0.87 1.30
N LEU A 296 -25.12 -0.23 2.26
CA LEU A 296 -25.10 -0.61 3.67
C LEU A 296 -26.11 -1.75 3.92
N ASP A 297 -25.67 -2.96 3.57
CA ASP A 297 -26.36 -4.23 3.74
C ASP A 297 -25.31 -5.35 3.80
N PHE A 298 -25.67 -6.51 4.34
CA PHE A 298 -24.79 -7.69 4.32
C PHE A 298 -24.89 -8.49 3.02
N THR A 299 -25.58 -7.99 2.02
CA THR A 299 -25.68 -8.58 0.69
C THR A 299 -24.76 -7.84 -0.28
N TYR A 300 -24.04 -8.56 -1.11
CA TYR A 300 -23.18 -7.96 -2.13
C TYR A 300 -23.14 -8.84 -3.38
N THR A 301 -22.59 -8.34 -4.47
CA THR A 301 -22.35 -9.13 -5.70
C THR A 301 -21.13 -10.03 -5.51
N HIS A 302 -21.32 -11.34 -5.67
CA HIS A 302 -20.21 -12.30 -5.60
C HIS A 302 -19.26 -12.11 -6.79
N PRO A 303 -17.96 -11.83 -6.56
CA PRO A 303 -17.06 -11.39 -7.64
C PRO A 303 -16.91 -12.37 -8.81
N SER A 304 -16.90 -13.69 -8.53
CA SER A 304 -16.65 -14.70 -9.58
C SER A 304 -17.93 -15.17 -10.29
N SER A 305 -19.12 -14.92 -9.75
CA SER A 305 -20.38 -15.41 -10.35
C SER A 305 -21.36 -14.31 -10.75
N GLY A 306 -21.15 -13.08 -10.30
CA GLY A 306 -22.10 -11.98 -10.46
C GLY A 306 -23.42 -12.14 -9.69
N ALA A 307 -23.57 -13.24 -8.94
CA ALA A 307 -24.79 -13.52 -8.18
C ALA A 307 -24.80 -12.77 -6.84
N SER A 308 -26.00 -12.49 -6.33
CA SER A 308 -26.18 -11.99 -4.96
C SER A 308 -25.65 -12.97 -3.93
N LYS A 309 -24.85 -12.51 -2.98
CA LYS A 309 -24.28 -13.30 -1.90
C LYS A 309 -24.48 -12.63 -0.55
N GLN A 310 -24.93 -13.42 0.42
CA GLN A 310 -25.08 -13.00 1.80
C GLN A 310 -23.76 -13.11 2.56
N LEU A 311 -23.40 -12.06 3.28
CA LEU A 311 -22.37 -12.02 4.32
C LEU A 311 -23.03 -12.05 5.69
N GLY A 312 -22.24 -12.22 6.74
CA GLY A 312 -22.71 -12.17 8.12
C GLY A 312 -21.79 -11.34 8.99
N PHE A 313 -22.31 -10.94 10.13
CA PHE A 313 -21.54 -10.20 11.11
C PHE A 313 -21.96 -10.60 12.54
N ASN A 314 -21.06 -11.21 13.28
CA ASN A 314 -21.29 -11.58 14.67
C ASN A 314 -20.00 -11.40 15.48
N PRO A 315 -19.88 -10.36 16.34
CA PRO A 315 -18.71 -10.12 17.17
C PRO A 315 -18.65 -11.03 18.41
N LYS A 316 -19.74 -11.74 18.75
CA LYS A 316 -19.84 -12.56 19.96
C LYS A 316 -19.58 -14.05 19.73
N GLY A 317 -19.46 -14.49 18.49
CA GLY A 317 -19.31 -15.91 18.24
C GLY A 317 -19.29 -16.31 16.77
N PRO A 318 -19.42 -17.59 16.48
CA PRO A 318 -19.53 -18.06 15.10
C PRO A 318 -20.81 -17.55 14.45
N HIS A 319 -20.76 -17.37 13.14
CA HIS A 319 -21.94 -17.09 12.31
C HIS A 319 -22.42 -18.39 11.65
N LYS A 320 -23.54 -18.33 10.93
CA LYS A 320 -24.14 -19.47 10.21
C LYS A 320 -23.09 -20.19 9.32
N ILE A 321 -23.13 -21.51 9.30
CA ILE A 321 -22.24 -22.32 8.48
C ILE A 321 -22.38 -21.93 7.00
N GLY A 322 -21.26 -21.75 6.31
CA GLY A 322 -21.22 -21.38 4.88
C GLY A 322 -21.34 -19.88 4.60
N VAL A 323 -21.57 -19.05 5.62
CA VAL A 323 -21.60 -17.60 5.49
C VAL A 323 -20.31 -17.00 6.07
N ILE A 324 -19.66 -16.09 5.33
CA ILE A 324 -18.46 -15.39 5.81
C ILE A 324 -18.84 -14.45 6.94
N ASN A 325 -18.29 -14.67 8.13
CA ASN A 325 -18.40 -13.71 9.22
C ASN A 325 -17.38 -12.59 9.03
N LEU A 326 -17.87 -11.40 8.69
CA LEU A 326 -17.05 -10.21 8.47
C LEU A 326 -16.24 -9.83 9.72
N TRP A 327 -16.73 -10.14 10.93
CA TRP A 327 -15.99 -9.92 12.17
C TRP A 327 -14.65 -10.66 12.20
N THR A 328 -14.62 -11.90 11.73
CA THR A 328 -13.40 -12.73 11.73
C THR A 328 -12.63 -12.65 10.41
N TYR A 329 -13.21 -12.05 9.38
CA TYR A 329 -12.62 -12.04 8.04
C TYR A 329 -11.24 -11.34 8.03
N ARG A 330 -11.17 -10.08 8.49
CA ARG A 330 -9.91 -9.32 8.64
C ARG A 330 -9.63 -9.01 10.12
N ARG A 331 -9.91 -9.95 11.02
CA ARG A 331 -9.56 -9.78 12.43
C ARG A 331 -8.05 -9.73 12.58
N ILE A 332 -7.52 -8.64 13.17
CA ILE A 332 -6.09 -8.36 13.30
C ILE A 332 -5.53 -8.71 14.68
N LEU A 333 -6.41 -8.90 15.67
CA LEU A 333 -6.08 -9.40 16.99
C LEU A 333 -7.17 -10.35 17.46
N ALA A 334 -6.80 -11.58 17.88
CA ALA A 334 -7.75 -12.56 18.41
C ALA A 334 -7.51 -12.79 19.90
N GLN A 335 -8.50 -12.46 20.74
CA GLN A 335 -8.45 -12.59 22.19
C GLN A 335 -8.03 -14.01 22.62
N SER A 336 -8.48 -15.03 21.92
CA SER A 336 -8.17 -16.44 22.21
C SER A 336 -6.68 -16.80 22.15
N ASN A 337 -5.86 -15.96 21.54
CA ASN A 337 -4.42 -16.14 21.47
C ASN A 337 -3.68 -15.68 22.73
N PHE A 338 -4.35 -14.95 23.62
CA PHE A 338 -3.75 -14.31 24.80
C PHE A 338 -4.18 -14.97 26.10
N LYS A 339 -3.35 -14.83 27.12
CA LYS A 339 -3.64 -15.36 28.46
C LYS A 339 -4.93 -14.74 29.01
N PRO A 340 -5.81 -15.53 29.65
CA PRO A 340 -7.00 -14.99 30.31
C PRO A 340 -6.64 -13.85 31.29
N GLY A 341 -7.48 -12.82 31.34
CA GLY A 341 -7.25 -11.65 32.20
C GLY A 341 -6.21 -10.66 31.69
N SER A 342 -5.59 -10.87 30.53
CA SER A 342 -4.60 -9.97 29.93
C SER A 342 -5.16 -8.64 29.41
N GLY A 343 -6.50 -8.50 29.33
CA GLY A 343 -7.17 -7.28 28.83
C GLY A 343 -7.22 -7.14 27.31
N PHE A 344 -6.59 -8.06 26.55
CA PHE A 344 -6.69 -8.06 25.08
C PHE A 344 -8.05 -8.56 24.62
N ARG A 345 -8.61 -7.93 23.59
CA ARG A 345 -9.89 -8.26 22.97
C ARG A 345 -9.70 -8.53 21.49
N ASP A 346 -10.69 -9.12 20.85
CA ASP A 346 -10.76 -9.19 19.40
C ASP A 346 -10.77 -7.80 18.80
N ILE A 347 -9.96 -7.59 17.76
CA ILE A 347 -9.97 -6.36 16.95
C ILE A 347 -10.13 -6.76 15.49
N SER A 348 -11.13 -6.21 14.82
CA SER A 348 -11.35 -6.40 13.39
C SER A 348 -11.04 -5.13 12.60
N LEU A 349 -10.35 -5.30 11.48
CA LEU A 349 -10.16 -4.23 10.50
C LEU A 349 -11.29 -4.25 9.48
N ILE A 350 -11.84 -3.09 9.21
CA ILE A 350 -12.93 -2.91 8.27
C ILE A 350 -12.37 -2.43 6.94
N ASN A 351 -12.36 -3.34 6.00
CA ASN A 351 -12.07 -3.17 4.57
C ASN A 351 -12.94 -4.19 3.85
N TRP A 352 -14.17 -3.80 3.59
CA TRP A 352 -15.24 -4.66 3.08
C TRP A 352 -15.90 -4.05 1.85
N PRO A 353 -16.73 -4.81 1.12
CA PRO A 353 -17.50 -4.26 0.00
C PRO A 353 -18.31 -3.01 0.35
N GLN A 354 -18.84 -2.94 1.59
CA GLN A 354 -19.70 -1.87 2.06
C GLN A 354 -19.00 -0.53 2.28
N ASN A 355 -17.66 -0.50 2.36
CA ASN A 355 -16.93 0.77 2.48
C ASN A 355 -15.94 1.02 1.32
N ASP A 356 -16.09 0.30 0.22
CA ASP A 356 -15.43 0.63 -1.04
C ASP A 356 -16.03 1.90 -1.65
N TYR A 357 -15.19 2.92 -1.86
CA TYR A 357 -15.61 4.20 -2.40
C TYR A 357 -15.25 4.29 -3.89
N PHE A 358 -16.27 4.37 -4.76
CA PHE A 358 -16.15 4.43 -6.22
C PHE A 358 -16.92 5.61 -6.87
N LEU A 359 -17.24 6.66 -6.08
CA LEU A 359 -17.92 7.86 -6.58
C LEU A 359 -16.95 8.99 -6.95
N GLY A 360 -15.68 8.65 -7.19
CA GLY A 360 -14.65 9.57 -7.66
C GLY A 360 -13.24 9.01 -7.51
N ASN A 361 -12.32 9.65 -8.21
CA ASN A 361 -10.94 9.22 -8.39
C ASN A 361 -9.98 9.95 -7.46
N LEU A 362 -8.82 9.31 -7.18
CA LEU A 362 -7.67 9.93 -6.53
C LEU A 362 -6.59 10.35 -7.55
N VAL A 363 -6.63 9.77 -8.75
CA VAL A 363 -5.66 9.98 -9.83
C VAL A 363 -6.29 10.78 -10.97
N GLY A 364 -5.54 11.72 -11.55
CA GLY A 364 -6.01 12.54 -12.66
C GLY A 364 -6.97 13.67 -12.28
N VAL A 365 -7.04 13.99 -10.98
CA VAL A 365 -7.89 15.04 -10.41
C VAL A 365 -7.06 16.07 -9.65
N SER A 366 -7.62 17.25 -9.38
CA SER A 366 -6.98 18.26 -8.54
C SER A 366 -6.85 17.82 -7.08
N ASP A 367 -5.91 18.40 -6.34
CA ASP A 367 -5.76 18.13 -4.90
C ASP A 367 -7.05 18.43 -4.12
N ALA A 368 -7.76 19.50 -4.47
CA ALA A 368 -9.04 19.86 -3.85
C ALA A 368 -10.10 18.76 -4.09
N GLU A 369 -10.16 18.23 -5.28
CA GLU A 369 -11.07 17.14 -5.65
C GLU A 369 -10.69 15.83 -4.99
N ARG A 370 -9.41 15.47 -4.99
CA ARG A 370 -8.86 14.31 -4.27
C ARG A 370 -9.26 14.36 -2.79
N ASN A 371 -9.02 15.50 -2.12
CA ASN A 371 -9.35 15.67 -0.71
C ASN A 371 -10.87 15.57 -0.45
N ARG A 372 -11.70 16.07 -1.37
CA ARG A 372 -13.16 15.92 -1.31
C ARG A 372 -13.56 14.44 -1.36
N HIS A 373 -12.97 13.65 -2.26
CA HIS A 373 -13.28 12.21 -2.37
C HIS A 373 -12.77 11.41 -1.18
N ILE A 374 -11.60 11.74 -0.63
CA ILE A 374 -11.10 11.15 0.62
C ILE A 374 -12.05 11.46 1.79
N ALA A 375 -12.50 12.71 1.92
CA ALA A 375 -13.45 13.09 2.96
C ALA A 375 -14.80 12.36 2.83
N ARG A 376 -15.30 12.18 1.60
CA ARG A 376 -16.54 11.40 1.34
C ARG A 376 -16.36 9.91 1.63
N SER A 377 -15.20 9.34 1.32
CA SER A 377 -14.86 7.95 1.69
C SER A 377 -14.81 7.76 3.20
N LYS A 378 -14.26 8.72 3.96
CA LYS A 378 -14.33 8.72 5.42
C LYS A 378 -15.78 8.77 5.93
N GLN A 379 -16.64 9.57 5.30
CA GLN A 379 -18.07 9.61 5.65
C GLN A 379 -18.78 8.29 5.36
N LEU A 380 -18.44 7.58 4.28
CA LEU A 380 -18.95 6.24 4.00
C LEU A 380 -18.54 5.25 5.11
N SER A 381 -17.25 5.23 5.48
CA SER A 381 -16.74 4.33 6.52
C SER A 381 -17.34 4.61 7.90
N LEU A 382 -17.51 5.88 8.26
CA LEU A 382 -18.25 6.27 9.50
C LEU A 382 -19.71 5.88 9.43
N SER A 383 -20.36 6.02 8.26
CA SER A 383 -21.76 5.62 8.05
C SER A 383 -21.93 4.11 8.19
N LEU A 384 -20.98 3.32 7.68
CA LEU A 384 -20.97 1.88 7.89
C LEU A 384 -20.85 1.52 9.38
N LEU A 385 -19.96 2.20 10.12
CA LEU A 385 -19.83 1.97 11.56
C LEU A 385 -21.14 2.31 12.30
N HIS A 386 -21.73 3.48 12.02
CA HIS A 386 -22.98 3.89 12.63
C HIS A 386 -24.11 2.89 12.33
N TRP A 387 -24.25 2.46 11.07
CA TRP A 387 -25.21 1.42 10.67
C TRP A 387 -24.97 0.10 11.40
N LEU A 388 -23.72 -0.35 11.53
CA LEU A 388 -23.39 -1.55 12.30
C LEU A 388 -23.77 -1.42 13.78
N GLN A 389 -23.67 -0.23 14.35
CA GLN A 389 -24.00 0.02 15.75
C GLN A 389 -25.50 0.11 16.02
N THR A 390 -26.31 0.56 15.03
CA THR A 390 -27.71 0.96 15.25
C THR A 390 -28.75 0.13 14.50
N GLU A 391 -28.47 -0.30 13.27
CA GLU A 391 -29.48 -0.84 12.35
C GLU A 391 -29.13 -2.21 11.77
N ALA A 392 -27.84 -2.62 11.79
CA ALA A 392 -27.42 -3.87 11.16
C ALA A 392 -28.15 -5.08 11.75
N PRO A 393 -28.75 -5.95 10.90
CA PRO A 393 -29.51 -7.09 11.38
C PRO A 393 -28.63 -8.10 12.12
N ARG A 394 -29.15 -8.69 13.19
CA ARG A 394 -28.48 -9.67 14.04
C ARG A 394 -29.11 -11.05 13.91
N ASP A 395 -28.32 -12.10 14.16
CA ASP A 395 -28.81 -13.48 14.12
C ASP A 395 -29.88 -13.80 15.17
N ASP A 396 -29.94 -13.04 16.26
CA ASP A 396 -30.94 -13.19 17.33
C ASP A 396 -32.24 -12.43 17.05
N GLY A 397 -32.38 -11.84 15.86
CA GLY A 397 -33.55 -11.06 15.46
C GLY A 397 -33.57 -9.61 15.96
N GLY A 398 -32.50 -9.18 16.65
CA GLY A 398 -32.29 -7.79 17.04
C GLY A 398 -31.60 -6.99 15.94
N GLU A 399 -31.39 -5.70 16.20
CA GLU A 399 -30.71 -4.76 15.33
C GLU A 399 -29.55 -4.08 16.07
N GLY A 400 -28.52 -3.74 15.32
CA GLY A 400 -27.36 -2.97 15.79
C GLY A 400 -26.51 -3.67 16.85
N TRP A 401 -25.26 -3.20 16.93
CA TRP A 401 -24.26 -3.67 17.89
C TRP A 401 -23.69 -2.46 18.65
N PRO A 402 -24.40 -1.87 19.63
CA PRO A 402 -23.98 -0.63 20.29
C PRO A 402 -22.63 -0.75 21.02
N GLY A 403 -22.22 -1.97 21.39
CA GLY A 403 -20.92 -2.26 21.97
C GLY A 403 -19.72 -2.19 21.02
N LEU A 404 -19.92 -1.97 19.72
CA LEU A 404 -18.82 -1.75 18.78
C LEU A 404 -18.13 -0.42 19.05
N ARG A 405 -16.81 -0.47 19.23
CA ARG A 405 -15.99 0.70 19.56
C ARG A 405 -14.94 0.95 18.49
N LEU A 406 -14.89 2.20 18.00
CA LEU A 406 -13.86 2.65 17.08
C LEU A 406 -12.49 2.71 17.77
N ARG A 407 -11.47 2.02 17.20
CA ARG A 407 -10.15 1.88 17.78
C ARG A 407 -9.16 2.87 17.16
N LYS A 408 -9.28 4.12 17.58
CA LYS A 408 -8.38 5.24 17.19
C LYS A 408 -6.90 4.93 17.46
N ASP A 409 -6.63 4.27 18.59
CA ASP A 409 -5.29 3.87 19.01
C ASP A 409 -4.62 2.88 18.04
N VAL A 410 -5.40 2.00 17.41
CA VAL A 410 -4.90 1.03 16.42
C VAL A 410 -4.47 1.74 15.13
N MET A 411 -5.31 2.67 14.64
CA MET A 411 -5.04 3.41 13.41
C MET A 411 -4.07 4.58 13.62
N GLY A 412 -3.91 5.07 14.85
CA GLY A 412 -3.01 6.16 15.18
C GLY A 412 -3.46 7.52 14.65
N THR A 413 -4.78 7.73 14.58
CA THR A 413 -5.42 8.97 14.12
C THR A 413 -6.51 9.41 15.08
N ASP A 414 -6.77 10.70 15.16
CA ASP A 414 -7.80 11.26 16.04
C ASP A 414 -9.22 10.92 15.58
N ASP A 415 -9.42 10.75 14.26
CA ASP A 415 -10.70 10.38 13.68
C ASP A 415 -10.92 8.85 13.62
N GLY A 416 -9.90 8.04 13.95
CA GLY A 416 -9.96 6.58 13.94
C GLY A 416 -9.91 5.93 12.56
N MET A 417 -9.77 6.74 11.51
CA MET A 417 -9.63 6.27 10.14
C MET A 417 -8.16 6.00 9.80
N ALA A 418 -7.91 5.20 8.79
CA ALA A 418 -6.56 4.98 8.26
C ALA A 418 -5.90 6.31 7.87
N LYS A 419 -4.59 6.40 8.03
CA LYS A 419 -3.80 7.61 7.71
C LYS A 419 -3.82 7.92 6.22
N TYR A 420 -3.92 6.89 5.40
CA TYR A 420 -4.05 6.98 3.96
C TYR A 420 -5.12 6.00 3.46
N PRO A 421 -5.88 6.33 2.40
CA PRO A 421 -6.82 5.38 1.80
C PRO A 421 -6.10 4.13 1.28
N TYR A 422 -6.73 2.97 1.40
CA TYR A 422 -6.28 1.76 0.71
C TYR A 422 -6.52 1.88 -0.78
N VAL A 423 -5.44 2.14 -1.52
CA VAL A 423 -5.46 2.38 -2.96
C VAL A 423 -5.18 1.08 -3.70
N ARG A 424 -6.10 0.69 -4.58
CA ARG A 424 -5.96 -0.52 -5.41
C ARG A 424 -5.32 -0.24 -6.75
N GLU A 425 -5.51 0.95 -7.29
CA GLU A 425 -5.03 1.31 -8.62
C GLU A 425 -4.33 2.66 -8.62
N ALA A 426 -3.14 2.69 -9.21
CA ALA A 426 -2.27 3.85 -9.37
C ALA A 426 -2.11 4.21 -10.85
N ARG A 427 -1.36 5.26 -11.14
CA ARG A 427 -0.75 5.44 -12.46
C ARG A 427 0.21 4.27 -12.70
N ARG A 428 0.16 3.69 -13.88
CA ARG A 428 1.02 2.57 -14.31
C ARG A 428 1.95 3.06 -15.42
N ILE A 429 3.26 2.87 -15.28
CA ILE A 429 4.23 3.33 -16.30
C ILE A 429 3.99 2.65 -17.65
N LYS A 430 4.24 3.38 -18.75
CA LYS A 430 4.52 2.73 -20.03
C LYS A 430 5.91 2.12 -19.97
N ALA A 431 5.95 0.86 -19.59
CA ALA A 431 7.17 0.11 -19.33
C ALA A 431 7.73 -0.54 -20.60
N LEU A 432 8.96 -1.07 -20.52
CA LEU A 432 9.54 -1.90 -21.58
C LEU A 432 8.74 -3.18 -21.83
N ILE A 433 8.06 -3.68 -20.78
CA ILE A 433 7.07 -4.77 -20.86
C ILE A 433 5.81 -4.32 -20.12
N THR A 434 4.66 -4.44 -20.78
CA THR A 434 3.36 -4.40 -20.11
C THR A 434 2.86 -5.82 -19.92
N ILE A 435 2.58 -6.19 -18.68
CA ILE A 435 2.01 -7.49 -18.33
C ILE A 435 0.52 -7.44 -18.66
N VAL A 436 0.03 -8.37 -19.43
CA VAL A 436 -1.35 -8.46 -19.90
C VAL A 436 -2.03 -9.74 -19.39
N GLU A 437 -3.35 -9.79 -19.45
CA GLU A 437 -4.13 -10.93 -18.97
C GLU A 437 -3.69 -12.26 -19.60
N GLN A 438 -3.33 -12.28 -20.90
CA GLN A 438 -2.81 -13.46 -21.60
C GLN A 438 -1.53 -14.03 -20.98
N ASP A 439 -0.84 -13.27 -20.14
CA ASP A 439 0.40 -13.72 -19.50
C ASP A 439 0.12 -14.52 -18.21
N CYS A 440 -0.98 -14.20 -17.50
CA CYS A 440 -1.27 -14.75 -16.17
C CYS A 440 -2.74 -15.17 -15.95
N GLY A 441 -3.70 -14.63 -16.70
CA GLY A 441 -5.11 -15.02 -16.60
C GLY A 441 -5.32 -16.46 -17.12
N ARG A 442 -5.96 -17.30 -16.33
CA ARG A 442 -6.08 -18.73 -16.61
C ARG A 442 -6.86 -18.99 -17.90
N GLU A 443 -8.05 -18.45 -17.99
CA GLU A 443 -8.95 -18.64 -19.14
C GLU A 443 -8.35 -18.06 -20.42
N ASN A 444 -8.02 -16.78 -20.42
CA ASN A 444 -7.49 -16.09 -21.60
C ASN A 444 -6.23 -16.78 -22.13
N ARG A 445 -5.32 -17.16 -21.23
CA ARG A 445 -4.09 -17.85 -21.64
C ARG A 445 -4.36 -19.24 -22.18
N ALA A 446 -5.31 -19.98 -21.62
CA ALA A 446 -5.73 -21.29 -22.12
C ALA A 446 -6.31 -21.19 -23.52
N LEU A 447 -7.21 -20.23 -23.77
CA LEU A 447 -7.78 -19.93 -25.09
C LEU A 447 -6.69 -19.56 -26.10
N MET A 448 -5.78 -18.66 -25.74
CA MET A 448 -4.67 -18.25 -26.63
C MET A 448 -3.77 -19.41 -27.05
N LEU A 449 -3.52 -20.36 -26.15
CA LEU A 449 -2.64 -21.53 -26.40
C LEU A 449 -3.38 -22.74 -26.97
N GLY A 450 -4.72 -22.73 -27.02
CA GLY A 450 -5.53 -23.85 -27.49
C GLY A 450 -5.44 -25.09 -26.60
N ILE A 451 -5.22 -24.92 -25.27
CA ILE A 451 -5.09 -26.01 -24.31
C ILE A 451 -6.11 -25.87 -23.17
N LYS A 452 -6.31 -26.95 -22.41
CA LYS A 452 -7.25 -26.93 -21.28
C LYS A 452 -6.69 -26.08 -20.13
N GLU A 453 -7.56 -25.39 -19.40
CA GLU A 453 -7.19 -24.55 -18.26
C GLU A 453 -6.39 -25.25 -17.16
N ASN A 454 -6.63 -26.55 -16.91
CA ASN A 454 -5.88 -27.33 -15.94
C ASN A 454 -4.47 -27.72 -16.39
N GLN A 455 -4.12 -27.47 -17.65
CA GLN A 455 -2.81 -27.74 -18.24
C GLN A 455 -2.00 -26.46 -18.47
N VAL A 456 -2.65 -25.30 -18.42
CA VAL A 456 -2.01 -24.02 -18.72
C VAL A 456 -1.10 -23.56 -17.56
N ARG A 457 -0.02 -22.87 -17.93
CA ARG A 457 0.90 -22.22 -16.98
C ARG A 457 1.08 -20.77 -17.33
N GLY A 458 1.40 -19.95 -16.33
CA GLY A 458 1.77 -18.55 -16.54
C GLY A 458 2.91 -18.42 -17.53
N LYS A 459 2.98 -17.27 -18.20
CA LYS A 459 4.05 -16.94 -19.13
C LYS A 459 5.39 -16.91 -18.40
N ARG A 460 6.42 -17.48 -19.03
CA ARG A 460 7.80 -17.37 -18.58
C ARG A 460 8.47 -16.17 -19.24
N TYR A 461 9.21 -15.42 -18.45
CA TYR A 461 9.98 -14.30 -18.94
C TYR A 461 11.47 -14.59 -18.81
N HIS A 462 12.24 -14.27 -19.87
CA HIS A 462 13.72 -14.43 -19.83
C HIS A 462 14.34 -13.49 -18.78
N ASP A 463 13.72 -12.33 -18.55
CA ASP A 463 14.12 -11.31 -17.61
C ASP A 463 13.33 -11.36 -16.29
N SER A 464 12.83 -12.54 -15.91
CA SER A 464 12.08 -12.71 -14.65
C SER A 464 12.94 -12.39 -13.43
N VAL A 465 12.39 -11.57 -12.54
CA VAL A 465 13.03 -11.08 -11.30
C VAL A 465 12.14 -11.31 -10.06
N GLY A 466 11.08 -12.06 -10.22
CA GLY A 466 10.17 -12.36 -9.12
C GLY A 466 9.08 -13.31 -9.50
N VAL A 467 8.33 -13.76 -8.51
CA VAL A 467 7.14 -14.60 -8.67
C VAL A 467 6.03 -14.11 -7.77
N GLY A 468 4.79 -14.37 -8.16
CA GLY A 468 3.62 -14.09 -7.35
C GLY A 468 2.45 -14.98 -7.73
N HIS A 469 1.41 -14.93 -6.90
CA HIS A 469 0.13 -15.54 -7.19
C HIS A 469 -0.95 -14.85 -6.37
N TYR A 470 -1.98 -14.44 -7.04
CA TYR A 470 -3.28 -14.03 -6.50
C TYR A 470 -4.29 -14.11 -7.63
N GLN A 471 -5.57 -14.27 -7.33
CA GLN A 471 -6.60 -14.13 -8.35
C GLN A 471 -6.60 -12.70 -8.91
N ILE A 472 -7.12 -12.51 -10.11
CA ILE A 472 -7.36 -11.18 -10.64
C ILE A 472 -8.60 -10.65 -9.94
N ASP A 473 -8.38 -9.75 -8.99
CA ASP A 473 -9.37 -9.20 -8.06
C ASP A 473 -9.56 -7.72 -8.38
N LEU A 474 -10.67 -7.41 -9.05
CA LEU A 474 -11.08 -6.06 -9.40
C LEU A 474 -12.29 -5.66 -8.59
N HIS A 475 -12.23 -4.50 -8.01
CA HIS A 475 -13.27 -3.90 -7.19
C HIS A 475 -14.19 -3.00 -8.02
N PRO A 476 -15.38 -2.62 -7.51
CA PRO A 476 -16.24 -1.67 -8.19
C PRO A 476 -15.47 -0.44 -8.64
N SER A 477 -15.84 0.11 -9.79
CA SER A 477 -15.07 1.18 -10.42
C SER A 477 -15.92 2.44 -10.65
N THR A 478 -15.24 3.55 -10.86
CA THR A 478 -15.90 4.83 -11.18
C THR A 478 -16.55 4.82 -12.57
N GLY A 479 -16.28 3.81 -13.39
CA GLY A 479 -16.93 3.58 -14.68
C GLY A 479 -18.21 2.76 -14.61
N GLY A 480 -18.61 2.31 -13.41
CA GLY A 480 -19.82 1.50 -13.24
C GLY A 480 -19.60 -0.01 -13.31
N ASP A 481 -18.35 -0.48 -13.34
CA ASP A 481 -18.08 -1.92 -13.25
C ASP A 481 -18.28 -2.39 -11.81
N ASN A 482 -18.87 -3.56 -11.64
CA ASN A 482 -18.98 -4.24 -10.35
C ASN A 482 -17.75 -5.12 -10.11
N TYR A 483 -17.71 -5.85 -9.01
CA TYR A 483 -16.68 -6.83 -8.70
C TYR A 483 -16.45 -7.81 -9.84
N ILE A 484 -15.19 -8.02 -10.19
CA ILE A 484 -14.75 -9.05 -11.12
C ILE A 484 -13.59 -9.82 -10.45
N ASP A 485 -13.77 -11.13 -10.30
CA ASP A 485 -12.78 -12.01 -9.71
C ASP A 485 -12.68 -13.29 -10.55
N PHE A 486 -11.52 -13.50 -11.16
CA PHE A 486 -11.29 -14.69 -11.97
C PHE A 486 -9.88 -15.26 -11.79
N GLY A 487 -9.72 -16.52 -12.22
CA GLY A 487 -8.53 -17.30 -11.94
C GLY A 487 -7.26 -16.77 -12.59
N ALA A 488 -6.26 -16.47 -11.78
CA ALA A 488 -4.89 -16.29 -12.26
C ALA A 488 -4.05 -17.56 -12.06
N LEU A 489 -3.02 -17.67 -12.88
CA LEU A 489 -1.96 -18.66 -12.76
C LEU A 489 -0.85 -18.13 -11.84
N PRO A 490 -0.06 -18.98 -11.19
CA PRO A 490 1.23 -18.57 -10.65
C PRO A 490 2.06 -17.87 -11.73
N PHE A 491 2.46 -16.62 -11.49
CA PHE A 491 3.06 -15.75 -12.49
C PHE A 491 4.48 -15.35 -12.13
N GLU A 492 5.22 -14.86 -13.13
CA GLU A 492 6.54 -14.27 -12.99
C GLU A 492 6.46 -12.75 -13.14
N LEU A 493 7.39 -12.03 -12.50
CA LEU A 493 7.57 -10.59 -12.60
C LEU A 493 8.73 -10.29 -13.55
N PRO A 494 8.49 -9.75 -14.77
CA PRO A 494 9.57 -9.37 -15.67
C PRO A 494 10.25 -8.07 -15.24
N LEU A 495 11.57 -7.99 -15.33
CA LEU A 495 12.35 -6.78 -15.06
C LEU A 495 11.87 -5.59 -15.90
N GLY A 496 11.53 -5.86 -17.15
CA GLY A 496 11.04 -4.83 -18.07
C GLY A 496 9.76 -4.13 -17.64
N ALA A 497 8.99 -4.70 -16.71
CA ALA A 497 7.78 -4.05 -16.16
C ALA A 497 8.11 -2.94 -15.15
N LEU A 498 9.33 -2.91 -14.61
CA LEU A 498 9.77 -1.88 -13.64
C LEU A 498 10.44 -0.68 -14.33
N ILE A 499 10.77 -0.79 -15.63
CA ILE A 499 11.62 0.17 -16.34
C ILE A 499 10.77 0.96 -17.34
N PRO A 500 10.69 2.30 -17.20
CA PRO A 500 9.98 3.16 -18.16
C PRO A 500 10.57 3.08 -19.57
N GLN A 501 9.74 3.34 -20.59
CA GLN A 501 10.18 3.36 -21.98
C GLN A 501 11.15 4.50 -22.30
N ARG A 502 11.04 5.65 -21.64
CA ARG A 502 11.85 6.83 -21.96
C ARG A 502 12.74 7.28 -20.82
N VAL A 503 12.19 7.52 -19.63
CA VAL A 503 12.98 8.09 -18.52
C VAL A 503 14.03 7.07 -18.04
N ASN A 504 15.32 7.44 -18.15
CA ASN A 504 16.42 6.49 -18.04
C ASN A 504 16.78 6.06 -16.62
N ASN A 505 16.71 6.99 -15.65
CA ASN A 505 17.13 6.80 -14.27
C ASN A 505 15.96 6.71 -13.28
N LEU A 506 14.76 6.37 -13.77
CA LEU A 506 13.57 6.13 -12.97
C LEU A 506 13.23 4.63 -12.96
N ILE A 507 12.87 4.12 -11.79
CA ILE A 507 12.39 2.74 -11.59
C ILE A 507 11.02 2.80 -10.92
N ALA A 508 10.02 2.08 -11.42
CA ALA A 508 8.77 1.86 -10.70
C ALA A 508 9.01 0.86 -9.56
N SER A 509 8.63 1.24 -8.34
CA SER A 509 8.99 0.49 -7.13
C SER A 509 7.79 0.11 -6.26
N CYS A 510 6.58 0.20 -6.81
CA CYS A 510 5.32 -0.08 -6.14
C CYS A 510 4.34 -0.71 -7.15
N LYS A 511 3.04 -0.60 -6.93
CA LYS A 511 1.99 -1.08 -7.85
C LYS A 511 1.90 -0.31 -9.19
N ASN A 512 2.74 0.69 -9.39
CA ASN A 512 2.83 1.55 -10.57
C ASN A 512 3.68 0.98 -11.72
N ILE A 513 4.02 -0.30 -11.67
CA ILE A 513 4.73 -1.03 -12.74
C ILE A 513 3.88 -1.16 -14.03
N GLY A 514 4.49 -1.63 -15.10
CA GLY A 514 3.83 -1.89 -16.40
C GLY A 514 2.86 -3.07 -16.34
N THR A 515 1.65 -2.81 -15.84
CA THR A 515 0.49 -3.70 -15.85
C THR A 515 -0.67 -3.04 -16.58
N THR A 516 -1.70 -3.81 -16.93
CA THR A 516 -3.00 -3.29 -17.33
C THR A 516 -3.92 -3.13 -16.13
N HIS A 517 -5.08 -2.51 -16.30
CA HIS A 517 -6.14 -2.48 -15.28
C HIS A 517 -6.45 -3.89 -14.75
N ILE A 518 -6.54 -4.88 -15.64
CA ILE A 518 -6.84 -6.27 -15.29
C ILE A 518 -5.69 -6.89 -14.48
N THR A 519 -4.47 -6.87 -15.00
CA THR A 519 -3.35 -7.53 -14.34
C THR A 519 -2.90 -6.81 -13.07
N ASN A 520 -3.20 -5.52 -12.93
CA ASN A 520 -3.03 -4.81 -11.65
C ASN A 520 -3.78 -5.53 -10.51
N GLY A 521 -4.94 -6.14 -10.78
CA GLY A 521 -5.73 -6.88 -9.80
C GLY A 521 -4.97 -7.99 -9.07
N CYS A 522 -3.95 -8.60 -9.68
CA CYS A 522 -3.13 -9.64 -9.03
C CYS A 522 -1.67 -9.22 -8.76
N TYR A 523 -1.14 -8.17 -9.40
CA TYR A 523 0.24 -7.71 -9.18
C TYR A 523 0.38 -6.66 -8.07
N ARG A 524 -0.72 -6.07 -7.57
CA ARG A 524 -0.72 -5.02 -6.53
C ARG A 524 -0.60 -5.52 -5.10
N LEU A 525 -0.57 -6.86 -4.88
CA LEU A 525 -0.66 -7.46 -3.56
C LEU A 525 0.67 -7.39 -2.80
N HIS A 526 0.58 -7.43 -1.48
CA HIS A 526 1.69 -7.20 -0.54
C HIS A 526 2.98 -7.99 -0.84
N PRO A 527 2.97 -9.32 -1.10
CA PRO A 527 4.21 -10.05 -1.41
C PRO A 527 4.85 -9.61 -2.73
N VAL A 528 4.01 -9.25 -3.71
CA VAL A 528 4.46 -8.82 -5.04
C VAL A 528 5.01 -7.41 -4.97
N GLU A 529 4.35 -6.49 -4.28
CA GLU A 529 4.84 -5.13 -4.06
C GLU A 529 6.18 -5.12 -3.32
N TRP A 530 6.33 -5.96 -2.29
CA TRP A 530 7.63 -6.14 -1.62
C TRP A 530 8.71 -6.63 -2.59
N ASN A 531 8.39 -7.61 -3.44
CA ASN A 531 9.34 -8.14 -4.45
C ASN A 531 9.72 -7.05 -5.47
N ILE A 532 8.77 -6.25 -5.95
CA ILE A 532 9.00 -5.13 -6.87
C ILE A 532 10.01 -4.16 -6.25
N GLY A 533 9.78 -3.72 -5.02
CA GLY A 533 10.68 -2.82 -4.32
C GLY A 533 12.06 -3.43 -4.08
N GLU A 534 12.13 -4.66 -3.58
CA GLU A 534 13.41 -5.33 -3.32
C GLU A 534 14.26 -5.42 -4.59
N VAL A 535 13.65 -5.74 -5.72
CA VAL A 535 14.31 -5.78 -7.02
C VAL A 535 14.73 -4.40 -7.50
N ALA A 536 13.90 -3.37 -7.29
CA ALA A 536 14.22 -2.00 -7.65
C ALA A 536 15.48 -1.50 -6.93
N GLY A 537 15.62 -1.77 -5.63
CA GLY A 537 16.83 -1.42 -4.87
C GLY A 537 18.07 -2.20 -5.33
N HIS A 538 17.93 -3.48 -5.63
CA HIS A 538 19.05 -4.25 -6.23
C HIS A 538 19.41 -3.76 -7.64
N LEU A 539 18.42 -3.36 -8.46
CA LEU A 539 18.63 -2.82 -9.80
C LEU A 539 19.37 -1.48 -9.73
N ALA A 540 18.99 -0.59 -8.82
CA ALA A 540 19.71 0.65 -8.58
C ALA A 540 21.18 0.38 -8.22
N ALA A 541 21.42 -0.56 -7.30
CA ALA A 541 22.77 -0.88 -6.86
C ALA A 541 23.66 -1.42 -7.99
N ILE A 542 23.15 -2.34 -8.82
CA ILE A 542 23.95 -2.88 -9.93
C ILE A 542 24.13 -1.86 -11.06
N SER A 543 23.14 -0.99 -11.31
CA SER A 543 23.25 0.08 -12.29
C SER A 543 24.36 1.07 -11.92
N ILE A 544 24.38 1.51 -10.67
CA ILE A 544 25.41 2.43 -10.16
C ILE A 544 26.79 1.77 -10.18
N ALA A 545 26.90 0.53 -9.69
CA ALA A 545 28.16 -0.20 -9.65
C ALA A 545 28.80 -0.43 -11.03
N ASN A 546 27.99 -0.53 -12.08
CA ASN A 546 28.45 -0.68 -13.46
C ASN A 546 28.45 0.63 -14.27
N SER A 547 28.04 1.76 -13.66
CA SER A 547 27.88 3.06 -14.34
C SER A 547 26.99 2.98 -15.60
N VAL A 548 25.89 2.25 -15.51
CA VAL A 548 24.92 2.07 -16.61
C VAL A 548 23.49 2.37 -16.14
N GLN A 549 22.63 2.68 -17.08
CA GLN A 549 21.21 2.88 -16.80
C GLN A 549 20.49 1.53 -16.52
N PRO A 550 19.39 1.51 -15.74
CA PRO A 550 18.60 0.32 -15.45
C PRO A 550 18.23 -0.50 -16.69
N ARG A 551 17.91 0.17 -17.79
CA ARG A 551 17.58 -0.47 -19.07
C ARG A 551 18.72 -1.32 -19.60
N ALA A 552 19.97 -0.84 -19.53
CA ALA A 552 21.15 -1.56 -20.04
C ALA A 552 21.39 -2.88 -19.29
N ILE A 553 20.99 -2.97 -18.01
CA ILE A 553 21.04 -4.24 -17.27
C ILE A 553 20.14 -5.29 -17.93
N ARG A 554 18.96 -4.91 -18.39
CA ARG A 554 18.01 -5.82 -19.06
C ARG A 554 18.46 -6.16 -20.48
N GLU A 555 18.97 -5.20 -21.22
CA GLU A 555 19.34 -5.35 -22.65
C GLU A 555 20.63 -6.16 -22.87
N SER A 556 21.52 -6.17 -21.89
CA SER A 556 22.74 -6.99 -21.93
C SER A 556 22.51 -8.37 -21.33
N ALA A 557 22.58 -9.43 -22.13
CA ALA A 557 22.44 -10.80 -21.65
C ALA A 557 23.40 -11.13 -20.48
N LYS A 558 24.64 -10.61 -20.53
CA LYS A 558 25.65 -10.79 -19.47
C LYS A 558 25.24 -10.08 -18.18
N LEU A 559 24.82 -8.82 -18.26
CA LEU A 559 24.42 -8.04 -17.08
C LEU A 559 23.13 -8.59 -16.48
N LEU A 560 22.15 -8.94 -17.31
CA LEU A 560 20.90 -9.55 -16.87
C LEU A 560 21.14 -10.87 -16.12
N SER A 561 21.97 -11.76 -16.68
CA SER A 561 22.32 -13.03 -16.03
C SER A 561 22.99 -12.81 -14.68
N SER A 562 23.96 -11.89 -14.62
CA SER A 562 24.64 -11.50 -13.38
C SER A 562 23.67 -10.91 -12.35
N PHE A 563 22.76 -10.06 -12.81
CA PHE A 563 21.70 -9.47 -11.96
C PHE A 563 20.77 -10.54 -11.39
N GLN A 564 20.26 -11.43 -12.25
CA GLN A 564 19.38 -12.52 -11.82
C GLN A 564 20.09 -13.47 -10.84
N GLU A 565 21.37 -13.75 -11.03
CA GLU A 565 22.16 -14.55 -10.08
C GLU A 565 22.31 -13.84 -8.73
N ARG A 566 22.61 -12.53 -8.75
CA ARG A 566 22.72 -11.71 -7.53
C ARG A 566 21.42 -11.74 -6.71
N ILE A 567 20.27 -11.47 -7.34
CA ILE A 567 18.98 -11.44 -6.62
C ILE A 567 18.57 -12.83 -6.12
N ARG A 568 18.86 -13.91 -6.87
CA ARG A 568 18.65 -15.29 -6.38
C ARG A 568 19.50 -15.59 -5.16
N LYS A 569 20.77 -15.18 -5.12
CA LYS A 569 21.63 -15.30 -3.93
C LYS A 569 21.06 -14.52 -2.74
N SER A 570 20.43 -13.37 -2.98
CA SER A 570 19.70 -12.60 -1.96
C SER A 570 18.42 -13.29 -1.49
N GLY A 571 17.93 -14.29 -2.23
CA GLY A 571 16.76 -15.08 -1.90
C GLY A 571 15.47 -14.63 -2.58
N VAL A 572 15.60 -13.93 -3.70
CA VAL A 572 14.47 -13.66 -4.59
C VAL A 572 14.19 -14.93 -5.42
N GLU A 573 12.95 -15.39 -5.36
CA GLU A 573 12.47 -16.50 -6.17
C GLU A 573 12.04 -15.96 -7.54
N THR A 574 12.77 -16.34 -8.60
CA THR A 574 12.55 -15.79 -9.94
C THR A 574 11.68 -16.68 -10.83
N ARG A 575 11.39 -17.90 -10.42
CA ARG A 575 10.57 -18.87 -11.18
C ARG A 575 9.81 -19.80 -10.26
N TRP A 576 8.60 -20.16 -10.64
CA TRP A 576 7.87 -21.27 -10.02
C TRP A 576 8.49 -22.61 -10.40
N PRO A 577 8.56 -23.59 -9.48
CA PRO A 577 9.06 -24.93 -9.78
C PRO A 577 8.23 -25.59 -10.91
N GLU A 578 8.90 -26.37 -11.76
CA GLU A 578 8.23 -27.04 -12.89
C GLU A 578 7.11 -28.00 -12.44
N ASN A 579 7.35 -28.71 -11.36
CA ASN A 579 6.41 -29.67 -10.79
C ASN A 579 5.47 -29.05 -9.76
N PHE A 580 5.34 -27.73 -9.72
CA PHE A 580 4.47 -27.05 -8.79
C PHE A 580 3.00 -27.37 -9.12
N LYS A 581 2.30 -27.98 -8.17
CA LYS A 581 0.86 -28.27 -8.30
C LYS A 581 0.06 -27.06 -7.87
N ILE A 582 -0.75 -26.57 -8.79
CA ILE A 582 -1.62 -25.40 -8.60
C ILE A 582 -2.90 -25.81 -7.87
#